data_0e075a58ce41686aebc755b5b613ad6e
#
_entry.id   0e075a58ce41686aebc755b5b613ad6e
#
_cell.length_a   1.000
_cell.length_b   1.000
_cell.length_c   1.000
_cell.angle_alpha   90.00
_cell.angle_beta   90.00
_cell.angle_gamma   90.00
#
_symmetry.space_group_name_H-M   'P 1'
#
loop_
_entity.id
_entity.type
_entity.pdbx_description
1 polymer ?
#
loop_
_entity_poly.entity_id
_entity_poly.type
_entity_poly.pdbx_seq_one_letter_code
_entity_poly.pdbx_strand_id
1 'polypeptide(L)'
;ALIFLVVSCPCALVISVPLTFFAGIGGASRRGILVKGSNYMDVLAKVKTVVFDKTGTLTHGECLVKDGHISNIVVNDTVKEGSAEAIVELRKLGVKKTVMLTGDHQAVGENVARQLGIDECHTELLPTDKVAEVERLLQAPASDEENGTLAYVGDGINDAPVLKRADVGIAMGALGSDAAIEAADVVLMDDEPRKIALAIQIAR
;
A
#
# COMPACT_ATOMS: atom_id res chain seq x y z
N ALA A 1 -12.54 -45.30 -23.08
CA ALA A 1 -11.19 -44.71 -23.00
C ALA A 1 -11.23 -43.17 -23.15
N LEU A 2 -11.93 -42.62 -24.17
CA LEU A 2 -11.96 -41.17 -24.41
C LEU A 2 -12.60 -40.36 -23.28
N ILE A 3 -13.68 -40.88 -22.67
CA ILE A 3 -14.38 -40.27 -21.54
C ILE A 3 -13.44 -40.20 -20.30
N PHE A 4 -12.61 -41.19 -20.06
CA PHE A 4 -11.66 -41.23 -18.96
C PHE A 4 -10.56 -40.13 -19.11
N LEU A 5 -10.11 -39.87 -20.32
CA LEU A 5 -9.16 -38.82 -20.66
C LEU A 5 -9.75 -37.42 -20.43
N VAL A 6 -11.00 -37.18 -20.77
CA VAL A 6 -11.69 -35.90 -20.59
C VAL A 6 -11.98 -35.62 -19.11
N VAL A 7 -12.35 -36.63 -18.33
CA VAL A 7 -12.61 -36.52 -16.88
C VAL A 7 -11.30 -36.37 -16.09
N SER A 8 -10.19 -36.92 -16.58
CA SER A 8 -8.88 -36.86 -15.91
C SER A 8 -8.09 -35.57 -16.20
N CYS A 9 -8.53 -34.78 -17.18
CA CYS A 9 -7.88 -33.52 -17.51
C CYS A 9 -8.69 -32.33 -17.00
N PRO A 10 -8.26 -31.59 -15.93
CA PRO A 10 -8.95 -30.42 -15.44
C PRO A 10 -8.68 -29.19 -16.34
N CYS A 11 -8.80 -29.38 -17.66
CA CYS A 11 -8.43 -28.38 -18.68
C CYS A 11 -9.15 -27.03 -18.45
N ALA A 12 -10.44 -27.08 -18.05
CA ALA A 12 -11.19 -25.88 -17.74
C ALA A 12 -10.56 -25.10 -16.57
N LEU A 13 -10.11 -25.80 -15.52
CA LEU A 13 -9.49 -25.18 -14.36
C LEU A 13 -8.07 -24.67 -14.67
N VAL A 14 -7.30 -25.45 -15.41
CA VAL A 14 -5.91 -25.11 -15.81
C VAL A 14 -5.88 -23.89 -16.75
N ILE A 15 -6.91 -23.65 -17.53
CA ILE A 15 -6.99 -22.50 -18.45
C ILE A 15 -7.69 -21.31 -17.76
N SER A 16 -8.79 -21.54 -17.03
CA SER A 16 -9.58 -20.43 -16.48
C SER A 16 -8.85 -19.65 -15.39
N VAL A 17 -8.11 -20.33 -14.50
CA VAL A 17 -7.38 -19.66 -13.40
C VAL A 17 -6.31 -18.69 -13.94
N PRO A 18 -5.36 -19.09 -14.81
CA PRO A 18 -4.41 -18.14 -15.40
C PRO A 18 -5.09 -17.01 -16.17
N LEU A 19 -6.17 -17.31 -16.91
CA LEU A 19 -6.89 -16.29 -17.69
C LEU A 19 -7.50 -15.22 -16.79
N THR A 20 -8.03 -15.59 -15.63
CA THR A 20 -8.58 -14.65 -14.64
C THR A 20 -7.49 -13.72 -14.12
N PHE A 21 -6.30 -14.24 -13.78
CA PHE A 21 -5.18 -13.42 -13.36
C PHE A 21 -4.70 -12.47 -14.48
N PHE A 22 -4.58 -12.95 -15.70
CA PHE A 22 -4.23 -12.09 -16.84
C PHE A 22 -5.26 -10.98 -17.07
N ALA A 23 -6.55 -11.29 -16.94
CA ALA A 23 -7.61 -10.29 -17.06
C ALA A 23 -7.53 -9.26 -15.91
N GLY A 24 -7.29 -9.69 -14.68
CA GLY A 24 -7.11 -8.82 -13.51
C GLY A 24 -5.90 -7.89 -13.66
N ILE A 25 -4.72 -8.44 -13.96
CA ILE A 25 -3.49 -7.68 -14.18
C ILE A 25 -3.65 -6.70 -15.35
N GLY A 26 -4.23 -7.14 -16.47
CA GLY A 26 -4.50 -6.27 -17.62
C GLY A 26 -5.51 -5.18 -17.32
N GLY A 27 -6.54 -5.46 -16.52
CA GLY A 27 -7.51 -4.49 -16.03
C GLY A 27 -6.90 -3.45 -15.07
N ALA A 28 -5.99 -3.88 -14.20
CA ALA A 28 -5.21 -3.01 -13.31
C ALA A 28 -4.28 -2.09 -14.12
N SER A 29 -3.53 -2.66 -15.06
CA SER A 29 -2.60 -1.92 -15.91
C SER A 29 -3.28 -0.81 -16.70
N ARG A 30 -4.47 -1.05 -17.26
CA ARG A 30 -5.26 -0.01 -17.96
C ARG A 30 -5.67 1.16 -17.06
N ARG A 31 -5.66 0.97 -15.74
CA ARG A 31 -5.96 2.00 -14.75
C ARG A 31 -4.72 2.60 -14.10
N GLY A 32 -3.54 2.33 -14.68
CA GLY A 32 -2.27 2.82 -14.18
C GLY A 32 -1.79 2.11 -12.91
N ILE A 33 -2.18 0.86 -12.72
CA ILE A 33 -1.73 0.01 -11.60
C ILE A 33 -0.96 -1.17 -12.19
N LEU A 34 0.35 -1.20 -11.99
CA LEU A 34 1.22 -2.27 -12.46
C LEU A 34 1.39 -3.31 -11.35
N VAL A 35 0.86 -4.52 -11.55
CA VAL A 35 1.07 -5.66 -10.64
C VAL A 35 2.13 -6.58 -11.26
N LYS A 36 3.22 -6.83 -10.56
CA LYS A 36 4.39 -7.55 -11.10
C LYS A 36 4.25 -9.07 -11.14
N GLY A 37 3.18 -9.61 -10.59
CA GLY A 37 2.94 -11.05 -10.59
C GLY A 37 1.56 -11.43 -10.13
N SER A 38 1.07 -12.57 -10.59
CA SER A 38 -0.26 -13.10 -10.23
C SER A 38 -0.39 -13.46 -8.76
N ASN A 39 0.70 -13.88 -8.11
CA ASN A 39 0.75 -14.14 -6.66
C ASN A 39 0.40 -12.88 -5.84
N TYR A 40 0.79 -11.70 -6.30
CA TYR A 40 0.48 -10.45 -5.60
C TYR A 40 -1.00 -10.07 -5.69
N MET A 41 -1.73 -10.54 -6.69
CA MET A 41 -3.19 -10.39 -6.74
C MET A 41 -3.84 -11.15 -5.58
N ASP A 42 -3.41 -12.39 -5.31
CA ASP A 42 -3.92 -13.17 -4.17
C ASP A 42 -3.59 -12.54 -2.82
N VAL A 43 -2.40 -11.95 -2.68
CA VAL A 43 -1.98 -11.25 -1.47
C VAL A 43 -2.81 -9.98 -1.27
N LEU A 44 -2.98 -9.16 -2.33
CA LEU A 44 -3.81 -7.95 -2.30
C LEU A 44 -5.27 -8.25 -1.92
N ALA A 45 -5.85 -9.33 -2.43
CA ALA A 45 -7.22 -9.72 -2.11
C ALA A 45 -7.43 -9.97 -0.60
N LYS A 46 -6.38 -10.41 0.09
CA LYS A 46 -6.39 -10.77 1.52
C LYS A 46 -5.94 -9.64 2.44
N VAL A 47 -5.60 -8.46 1.92
CA VAL A 47 -5.10 -7.35 2.73
C VAL A 47 -6.12 -6.96 3.81
N LYS A 48 -5.65 -6.99 5.07
CA LYS A 48 -6.39 -6.56 6.26
C LYS A 48 -5.70 -5.42 6.99
N THR A 49 -4.38 -5.27 6.83
CA THR A 49 -3.60 -4.19 7.41
C THR A 49 -2.92 -3.42 6.29
N VAL A 50 -3.05 -2.09 6.30
CA VAL A 50 -2.31 -1.21 5.38
C VAL A 50 -1.46 -0.26 6.19
N VAL A 51 -0.17 -0.28 5.91
CA VAL A 51 0.84 0.58 6.52
C VAL A 51 1.28 1.60 5.48
N PHE A 52 1.24 2.87 5.83
CA PHE A 52 1.60 3.98 4.96
C PHE A 52 2.88 4.65 5.44
N ASP A 53 3.78 4.98 4.52
CA ASP A 53 4.67 6.10 4.75
C ASP A 53 3.87 7.42 4.70
N LYS A 54 4.31 8.44 5.41
CA LYS A 54 3.64 9.75 5.40
C LYS A 54 4.03 10.55 4.16
N THR A 55 5.33 10.82 4.04
CA THR A 55 5.88 11.81 3.10
C THR A 55 5.90 11.25 1.68
N GLY A 56 5.39 12.01 0.71
CA GLY A 56 5.29 11.56 -0.68
C GLY A 56 4.17 10.54 -0.93
N THR A 57 3.65 9.86 0.10
CA THR A 57 2.56 8.87 0.01
C THR A 57 1.21 9.49 0.32
N LEU A 58 1.01 9.95 1.55
CA LEU A 58 -0.24 10.59 2.00
C LEU A 58 -0.18 12.11 1.92
N THR A 59 1.03 12.67 1.84
CA THR A 59 1.30 14.10 1.77
C THR A 59 2.20 14.41 0.58
N HIS A 60 2.24 15.69 0.16
CA HIS A 60 3.04 16.10 -1.01
C HIS A 60 4.55 16.17 -0.74
N GLY A 61 5.00 16.14 0.51
CA GLY A 61 6.41 16.30 0.87
C GLY A 61 6.95 17.73 0.62
N GLU A 62 6.06 18.70 0.38
CA GLU A 62 6.42 20.08 0.13
C GLU A 62 6.36 20.89 1.43
N CYS A 63 7.48 21.54 1.78
CA CYS A 63 7.51 22.50 2.88
C CYS A 63 6.89 23.82 2.43
N LEU A 64 5.64 24.08 2.77
CA LEU A 64 5.03 25.39 2.59
C LEU A 64 5.51 26.35 3.67
N VAL A 65 6.39 27.28 3.31
CA VAL A 65 6.74 28.43 4.15
C VAL A 65 5.58 29.44 4.08
N LYS A 66 4.70 29.44 5.08
CA LYS A 66 3.71 30.50 5.25
C LYS A 66 4.35 31.64 6.06
N ASP A 67 4.36 32.81 5.42
CA ASP A 67 4.75 34.12 5.96
C ASP A 67 6.23 34.29 6.32
N GLY A 68 6.89 35.16 5.57
CA GLY A 68 8.31 35.50 5.60
C GLY A 68 8.92 36.02 6.92
N HIS A 69 8.46 35.58 8.07
CA HIS A 69 9.07 35.78 9.38
C HIS A 69 9.74 34.48 9.85
N ILE A 70 11.07 34.54 10.02
CA ILE A 70 11.98 33.45 10.38
C ILE A 70 11.71 32.83 11.77
N SER A 71 10.76 33.33 12.54
CA SER A 71 10.53 32.93 13.93
C SER A 71 9.57 31.73 14.14
N ASN A 72 8.81 31.30 13.10
CA ASN A 72 7.95 30.13 13.19
C ASN A 72 7.84 29.47 11.81
N ILE A 73 8.83 28.66 11.44
CA ILE A 73 8.70 27.74 10.29
C ILE A 73 7.79 26.61 10.73
N VAL A 74 6.49 26.76 10.54
CA VAL A 74 5.56 25.63 10.63
C VAL A 74 5.67 24.89 9.30
N VAL A 75 6.46 23.83 9.27
CA VAL A 75 6.50 22.88 8.16
C VAL A 75 5.19 22.09 8.21
N ASN A 76 4.17 22.59 7.56
CA ASN A 76 2.93 21.86 7.35
C ASN A 76 3.04 21.12 6.03
N ASP A 77 3.21 19.82 6.12
CA ASP A 77 3.13 18.93 4.98
C ASP A 77 1.65 18.81 4.56
N THR A 78 1.35 19.15 3.31
CA THR A 78 -0.02 19.20 2.81
C THR A 78 -0.49 17.78 2.46
N VAL A 79 -1.60 17.36 3.04
CA VAL A 79 -2.26 16.08 2.73
C VAL A 79 -2.69 16.08 1.27
N LYS A 80 -2.40 15.00 0.54
CA LYS A 80 -2.82 14.83 -0.86
C LYS A 80 -4.34 14.72 -0.96
N GLU A 81 -4.89 15.28 -2.03
CA GLU A 81 -6.28 15.04 -2.38
C GLU A 81 -6.52 13.54 -2.56
N GLY A 82 -7.65 13.05 -2.06
CA GLY A 82 -7.99 11.63 -2.14
C GLY A 82 -7.41 10.74 -1.04
N SER A 83 -6.49 11.22 -0.17
CA SER A 83 -5.96 10.41 0.93
C SER A 83 -7.03 10.00 1.95
N ALA A 84 -7.89 10.93 2.34
CA ALA A 84 -8.96 10.62 3.29
C ALA A 84 -9.99 9.66 2.67
N GLU A 85 -10.36 9.89 1.40
CA GLU A 85 -11.26 9.00 0.65
C GLU A 85 -10.66 7.60 0.51
N ALA A 86 -9.35 7.49 0.23
CA ALA A 86 -8.66 6.21 0.14
C ALA A 86 -8.79 5.40 1.44
N ILE A 87 -8.59 6.03 2.60
CA ILE A 87 -8.74 5.36 3.91
C ILE A 87 -10.19 4.88 4.12
N VAL A 88 -11.18 5.70 3.77
CA VAL A 88 -12.60 5.31 3.87
C VAL A 88 -12.92 4.14 2.94
N GLU A 89 -12.42 4.15 1.70
CA GLU A 89 -12.64 3.07 0.74
C GLU A 89 -11.96 1.77 1.17
N LEU A 90 -10.74 1.84 1.69
CA LEU A 90 -10.04 0.68 2.25
C LEU A 90 -10.84 0.01 3.37
N ARG A 91 -11.43 0.78 4.26
CA ARG A 91 -12.31 0.25 5.32
C ARG A 91 -13.56 -0.42 4.76
N LYS A 92 -14.20 0.16 3.74
CA LYS A 92 -15.35 -0.46 3.05
C LYS A 92 -14.95 -1.79 2.38
N LEU A 93 -13.72 -1.90 1.89
CA LEU A 93 -13.14 -3.13 1.36
C LEU A 93 -12.72 -4.12 2.46
N GLY A 94 -12.98 -3.86 3.74
CA GLY A 94 -12.72 -4.77 4.86
C GLY A 94 -11.27 -4.79 5.33
N VAL A 95 -10.49 -3.73 5.06
CA VAL A 95 -9.25 -3.45 5.77
C VAL A 95 -9.60 -3.16 7.23
N LYS A 96 -8.96 -3.86 8.15
CA LYS A 96 -9.24 -3.80 9.58
C LYS A 96 -8.40 -2.76 10.30
N LYS A 97 -7.18 -2.52 9.80
CA LYS A 97 -6.20 -1.68 10.46
C LYS A 97 -5.43 -0.83 9.45
N THR A 98 -5.31 0.45 9.76
CA THR A 98 -4.48 1.41 9.03
C THR A 98 -3.42 1.97 9.96
N VAL A 99 -2.16 1.97 9.53
CA VAL A 99 -1.01 2.43 10.32
C VAL A 99 -0.23 3.45 9.51
N MET A 100 0.27 4.49 10.12
CA MET A 100 1.18 5.44 9.49
C MET A 100 2.54 5.41 10.18
N LEU A 101 3.62 5.28 9.40
CA LEU A 101 5.00 5.36 9.87
C LEU A 101 5.64 6.63 9.33
N THR A 102 6.28 7.41 10.19
CA THR A 102 6.97 8.65 9.77
C THR A 102 8.19 8.93 10.62
N GLY A 103 9.20 9.57 10.02
CA GLY A 103 10.34 10.13 10.74
C GLY A 103 10.08 11.50 11.37
N ASP A 104 8.91 12.07 11.17
CA ASP A 104 8.56 13.39 11.69
C ASP A 104 8.31 13.40 13.20
N HIS A 105 8.35 14.60 13.77
CA HIS A 105 7.97 14.81 15.17
C HIS A 105 6.54 14.39 15.46
N GLN A 106 6.32 13.90 16.67
CA GLN A 106 5.05 13.34 17.13
C GLN A 106 3.84 14.25 16.82
N ALA A 107 3.94 15.53 17.14
CA ALA A 107 2.82 16.47 16.95
C ALA A 107 2.38 16.59 15.48
N VAL A 108 3.32 16.50 14.53
CA VAL A 108 3.04 16.59 13.09
C VAL A 108 2.39 15.28 12.60
N GLY A 109 2.99 14.13 12.93
CA GLY A 109 2.48 12.82 12.54
C GLY A 109 1.07 12.56 13.08
N GLU A 110 0.85 12.78 14.39
CA GLU A 110 -0.46 12.59 15.01
C GLU A 110 -1.55 13.51 14.44
N ASN A 111 -1.19 14.73 14.04
CA ASN A 111 -2.15 15.64 13.42
C ASN A 111 -2.62 15.12 12.06
N VAL A 112 -1.70 14.67 11.22
CA VAL A 112 -2.02 14.06 9.91
C VAL A 112 -2.83 12.78 10.09
N ALA A 113 -2.43 11.89 11.00
CA ALA A 113 -3.14 10.64 11.26
C ALA A 113 -4.58 10.89 11.72
N ARG A 114 -4.79 11.87 12.60
CA ARG A 114 -6.13 12.28 13.06
C ARG A 114 -6.97 12.87 11.94
N GLN A 115 -6.38 13.71 11.09
CA GLN A 115 -7.06 14.31 9.95
C GLN A 115 -7.53 13.26 8.95
N LEU A 116 -6.74 12.21 8.72
CA LEU A 116 -7.04 11.12 7.81
C LEU A 116 -7.86 9.99 8.44
N GLY A 117 -8.00 9.98 9.77
CA GLY A 117 -8.68 8.93 10.49
C GLY A 117 -7.90 7.61 10.50
N ILE A 118 -6.58 7.64 10.51
CA ILE A 118 -5.70 6.48 10.60
C ILE A 118 -5.74 5.93 12.04
N ASP A 119 -5.71 4.60 12.20
CA ASP A 119 -5.91 3.95 13.49
C ASP A 119 -4.68 4.04 14.41
N GLU A 120 -3.47 3.88 13.86
CA GLU A 120 -2.21 3.97 14.60
C GLU A 120 -1.20 4.84 13.85
N CYS A 121 -0.39 5.58 14.61
CA CYS A 121 0.68 6.41 14.07
C CYS A 121 1.95 6.22 14.90
N HIS A 122 3.05 5.90 14.23
CA HIS A 122 4.39 5.81 14.84
C HIS A 122 5.27 6.89 14.21
N THR A 123 5.84 7.71 15.05
CA THR A 123 6.57 8.94 14.70
C THR A 123 8.03 8.82 15.11
N GLU A 124 8.87 9.76 14.65
CA GLU A 124 10.29 9.85 14.97
C GLU A 124 11.10 8.58 14.62
N LEU A 125 10.64 7.84 13.61
CA LEU A 125 11.25 6.59 13.18
C LEU A 125 12.43 6.82 12.23
N LEU A 126 13.52 6.14 12.48
CA LEU A 126 14.59 5.96 11.49
C LEU A 126 14.16 4.92 10.44
N PRO A 127 14.80 4.87 9.26
CA PRO A 127 14.47 3.86 8.23
C PRO A 127 14.54 2.42 8.75
N THR A 128 15.49 2.12 9.63
CA THR A 128 15.64 0.81 10.29
C THR A 128 14.48 0.49 11.22
N ASP A 129 13.95 1.51 11.91
CA ASP A 129 12.86 1.33 12.86
C ASP A 129 11.53 1.05 12.12
N LYS A 130 11.35 1.65 10.92
CA LYS A 130 10.20 1.33 10.06
C LYS A 130 10.18 -0.17 9.69
N VAL A 131 11.33 -0.75 9.37
CA VAL A 131 11.43 -2.20 9.07
C VAL A 131 11.04 -3.02 10.30
N ALA A 132 11.60 -2.70 11.47
CA ALA A 132 11.31 -3.41 12.71
C ALA A 132 9.82 -3.30 13.08
N GLU A 133 9.20 -2.15 12.85
CA GLU A 133 7.78 -1.94 13.11
C GLU A 133 6.88 -2.77 12.17
N VAL A 134 7.21 -2.85 10.89
CA VAL A 134 6.50 -3.72 9.95
C VAL A 134 6.68 -5.19 10.34
N GLU A 135 7.87 -5.61 10.77
CA GLU A 135 8.08 -6.97 11.27
C GLU A 135 7.25 -7.27 12.52
N ARG A 136 7.15 -6.30 13.43
CA ARG A 136 6.30 -6.43 14.63
C ARG A 136 4.81 -6.58 14.23
N LEU A 137 4.35 -5.82 13.25
CA LEU A 137 2.98 -5.91 12.76
C LEU A 137 2.68 -7.23 12.05
N LEU A 138 3.66 -7.78 11.31
CA LEU A 138 3.55 -9.10 10.66
C LEU A 138 3.51 -10.26 11.67
N GLN A 139 4.18 -10.11 12.83
CA GLN A 139 4.23 -11.13 13.88
C GLN A 139 3.06 -11.01 14.87
N ALA A 140 2.33 -9.88 14.87
CA ALA A 140 1.19 -9.70 15.76
C ALA A 140 0.15 -10.79 15.48
N PRO A 141 -0.28 -11.55 16.52
CA PRO A 141 -1.30 -12.56 16.32
C PRO A 141 -2.55 -11.88 15.78
N ALA A 142 -2.97 -12.29 14.58
CA ALA A 142 -4.28 -11.90 14.08
C ALA A 142 -5.31 -12.40 15.10
N SER A 143 -5.80 -11.50 15.92
CA SER A 143 -6.98 -11.76 16.72
C SER A 143 -8.12 -11.93 15.73
N ASP A 144 -8.62 -13.15 15.61
CA ASP A 144 -9.76 -13.61 14.81
C ASP A 144 -9.47 -14.02 13.34
N GLU A 145 -9.38 -15.34 13.19
CA GLU A 145 -9.91 -16.27 12.18
C GLU A 145 -9.59 -16.08 10.68
N GLU A 146 -8.94 -15.07 10.18
CA GLU A 146 -8.54 -15.06 8.76
C GLU A 146 -7.09 -14.59 8.62
N ASN A 147 -6.28 -15.39 7.92
CA ASN A 147 -4.92 -15.08 7.47
C ASN A 147 -4.90 -13.79 6.62
N GLY A 148 -5.01 -12.64 7.26
CA GLY A 148 -4.94 -11.34 6.62
C GLY A 148 -3.49 -10.97 6.30
N THR A 149 -3.26 -10.37 5.14
CA THR A 149 -1.94 -9.89 4.72
C THR A 149 -1.76 -8.42 5.03
N LEU A 150 -0.49 -7.99 5.12
CA LEU A 150 -0.07 -6.62 5.34
C LEU A 150 0.46 -6.02 4.04
N ALA A 151 -0.14 -4.89 3.62
CA ALA A 151 0.39 -4.06 2.55
C ALA A 151 1.17 -2.88 3.13
N TYR A 152 2.35 -2.60 2.58
CA TYR A 152 3.09 -1.36 2.85
C TYR A 152 3.04 -0.45 1.64
N VAL A 153 2.75 0.83 1.85
CA VAL A 153 2.67 1.85 0.80
C VAL A 153 3.71 2.93 1.05
N GLY A 154 4.59 3.15 0.10
CA GLY A 154 5.65 4.16 0.16
C GLY A 154 6.02 4.69 -1.21
N ASP A 155 6.78 5.78 -1.27
CA ASP A 155 7.21 6.43 -2.52
C ASP A 155 8.73 6.52 -2.67
N GLY A 156 9.46 6.36 -1.57
CA GLY A 156 10.86 6.75 -1.44
C GLY A 156 11.88 5.64 -1.59
N ILE A 157 13.12 6.05 -1.89
CA ILE A 157 14.32 5.19 -1.88
C ILE A 157 14.51 4.55 -0.50
N ASN A 158 14.19 5.30 0.55
CA ASN A 158 14.36 4.89 1.93
C ASN A 158 13.39 3.77 2.35
N ASP A 159 12.29 3.60 1.61
CA ASP A 159 11.25 2.61 1.89
C ASP A 159 11.49 1.28 1.16
N ALA A 160 12.45 1.19 0.26
CA ALA A 160 12.74 -0.03 -0.49
C ALA A 160 12.94 -1.27 0.42
N PRO A 161 13.65 -1.21 1.55
CA PRO A 161 13.77 -2.34 2.47
C PRO A 161 12.43 -2.71 3.11
N VAL A 162 11.59 -1.72 3.42
CA VAL A 162 10.27 -1.92 4.05
C VAL A 162 9.27 -2.50 3.05
N LEU A 163 9.26 -2.00 1.81
CA LEU A 163 8.46 -2.52 0.70
C LEU A 163 8.71 -4.02 0.47
N LYS A 164 9.98 -4.45 0.50
CA LYS A 164 10.35 -5.86 0.36
C LYS A 164 10.01 -6.72 1.57
N ARG A 165 9.84 -6.12 2.74
CA ARG A 165 9.58 -6.86 3.98
C ARG A 165 8.09 -7.15 4.20
N ALA A 166 7.22 -6.31 3.68
CA ALA A 166 5.78 -6.49 3.72
C ALA A 166 5.32 -7.74 2.94
N ASP A 167 4.10 -8.23 3.17
CA ASP A 167 3.51 -9.29 2.34
C ASP A 167 3.27 -8.80 0.91
N VAL A 168 2.95 -7.51 0.75
CA VAL A 168 2.90 -6.83 -0.53
C VAL A 168 3.36 -5.37 -0.38
N GLY A 169 4.37 -5.00 -1.16
CA GLY A 169 4.88 -3.63 -1.25
C GLY A 169 4.22 -2.86 -2.41
N ILE A 170 3.69 -1.69 -2.13
CA ILE A 170 3.04 -0.80 -3.10
C ILE A 170 3.86 0.48 -3.21
N ALA A 171 4.44 0.76 -4.37
CA ALA A 171 5.12 2.03 -4.65
C ALA A 171 4.16 3.05 -5.27
N MET A 172 4.22 4.29 -4.77
CA MET A 172 3.46 5.44 -5.26
C MET A 172 4.26 6.23 -6.30
N GLY A 173 3.58 6.64 -7.37
CA GLY A 173 4.07 7.61 -8.34
C GLY A 173 5.05 7.05 -9.39
N ALA A 174 4.83 7.40 -10.66
CA ALA A 174 5.71 7.08 -11.77
C ALA A 174 7.09 7.78 -11.69
N LEU A 175 7.21 8.77 -10.83
CA LEU A 175 8.44 9.51 -10.52
C LEU A 175 9.11 9.00 -9.23
N GLY A 176 8.59 7.93 -8.64
CA GLY A 176 9.24 7.22 -7.52
C GLY A 176 10.66 6.81 -7.92
N SER A 177 11.54 6.68 -6.94
CA SER A 177 12.89 6.24 -7.24
C SER A 177 12.88 4.88 -7.93
N ASP A 178 13.77 4.67 -8.89
CA ASP A 178 13.95 3.38 -9.57
C ASP A 178 14.08 2.24 -8.54
N ALA A 179 14.72 2.52 -7.40
CA ALA A 179 14.89 1.56 -6.30
C ALA A 179 13.55 1.19 -5.62
N ALA A 180 12.65 2.15 -5.40
CA ALA A 180 11.32 1.86 -4.83
C ALA A 180 10.46 1.09 -5.85
N ILE A 181 10.50 1.52 -7.11
CA ILE A 181 9.82 0.80 -8.19
C ILE A 181 10.35 -0.64 -8.29
N GLU A 182 11.65 -0.86 -8.23
CA GLU A 182 12.23 -2.20 -8.30
C GLU A 182 11.84 -3.07 -7.10
N ALA A 183 11.82 -2.47 -5.90
CA ALA A 183 11.52 -3.16 -4.66
C ALA A 183 10.04 -3.53 -4.49
N ALA A 184 9.13 -2.73 -5.04
CA ALA A 184 7.70 -2.93 -4.88
C ALA A 184 7.15 -4.08 -5.74
N ASP A 185 6.08 -4.70 -5.29
CA ASP A 185 5.32 -5.74 -5.98
C ASP A 185 4.21 -5.15 -6.86
N VAL A 186 3.70 -3.99 -6.43
CA VAL A 186 2.69 -3.21 -7.13
C VAL A 186 3.17 -1.78 -7.27
N VAL A 187 3.01 -1.19 -8.46
CA VAL A 187 3.39 0.21 -8.72
C VAL A 187 2.17 0.97 -9.19
N LEU A 188 1.86 2.07 -8.52
CA LEU A 188 0.86 3.02 -8.96
C LEU A 188 1.55 4.04 -9.86
N MET A 189 1.13 4.12 -11.13
CA MET A 189 1.81 4.92 -12.17
C MET A 189 1.59 6.42 -12.00
N ASP A 190 0.66 6.81 -11.17
CA ASP A 190 0.40 8.20 -10.77
C ASP A 190 0.38 8.34 -9.25
N ASP A 191 0.33 9.57 -8.82
CA ASP A 191 0.44 9.92 -7.40
C ASP A 191 -0.94 10.06 -6.72
N GLU A 192 -1.88 9.15 -7.07
CA GLU A 192 -3.25 9.17 -6.56
C GLU A 192 -3.50 8.11 -5.48
N PRO A 193 -3.67 8.50 -4.19
CA PRO A 193 -3.87 7.56 -3.09
C PRO A 193 -5.11 6.65 -3.23
N ARG A 194 -6.17 7.10 -3.90
CA ARG A 194 -7.38 6.28 -4.16
C ARG A 194 -7.10 5.01 -4.93
N LYS A 195 -6.01 4.98 -5.71
CA LYS A 195 -5.60 3.78 -6.46
C LYS A 195 -5.14 2.62 -5.59
N ILE A 196 -4.77 2.88 -4.33
CA ILE A 196 -4.46 1.82 -3.36
C ILE A 196 -5.73 0.98 -3.11
N ALA A 197 -6.85 1.63 -2.83
CA ALA A 197 -8.12 0.94 -2.65
C ALA A 197 -8.58 0.25 -3.95
N LEU A 198 -8.39 0.91 -5.09
CA LEU A 198 -8.72 0.34 -6.39
C LEU A 198 -7.89 -0.92 -6.71
N ALA A 199 -6.60 -0.96 -6.36
CA ALA A 199 -5.76 -2.16 -6.52
C ALA A 199 -6.31 -3.36 -5.75
N ILE A 200 -6.69 -3.14 -4.49
CA ILE A 200 -7.32 -4.17 -3.65
C ILE A 200 -8.68 -4.60 -4.20
N GLN A 201 -9.47 -3.64 -4.69
CA GLN A 201 -10.78 -3.94 -5.29
C GLN A 201 -10.68 -4.80 -6.55
N ILE A 202 -9.69 -4.55 -7.40
CA ILE A 202 -9.47 -5.34 -8.64
C ILE A 202 -9.00 -6.76 -8.30
N ALA A 203 -8.28 -6.92 -7.21
CA ALA A 203 -7.75 -8.21 -6.77
C ALA A 203 -8.83 -9.14 -6.16
N ARG A 204 -9.95 -8.58 -5.70
CA ARG A 204 -11.10 -9.31 -5.12
C ARG A 204 -12.14 -9.66 -6.17
#